data_e96d3490d5aa9edc6bbd09913bd533ab
#
_entry.id   e96d3490d5aa9edc6bbd09913bd533ab
#
_cell.length_a   1.000
_cell.length_b   1.000
_cell.length_c   1.000
_cell.angle_alpha   90.00
_cell.angle_beta   90.00
_cell.angle_gamma   90.00
#
_symmetry.space_group_name_H-M   'P 1'
#
loop_
_entity.id
_entity.type
_entity.pdbx_description
1 polymer ?
#
loop_
_entity_poly.entity_id
_entity_poly.type
_entity_poly.pdbx_seq_one_letter_code
_entity_poly.pdbx_strand_id
1 'polypeptide(L)'
;VDILAHGEHMVQTAVADVIGPAVAAVHPHGLLGQILLALQDLVHQPLLVGGGLAGMCAAISASRGGSKVVLIGDRPVLGGNASSEIRMWVCGADGENNRETGIIEEISLKSLYRNPDKLYPIWDGILYETVKNEPNITLLLNCSVCRCAMDGEHIVSVTGWQTTTQQWHTVYATYFSDCSGDSILAPLTGADFRVGREAASEFGEKTSQVTEDRQTMGMSCLIQMRKTERATKFIPPDRIVKMTPEVIKLRRPNMQETGENFWYLELGGNRDSIADTEEVRDELVALAYGMVDYIKNSGDVPDGDYWTLDFLGFLPGKRESRRMMGEYIMTQTDVLSGGNFPDTVAYGGWPLDDHHPNGFYHAGNPNIWGHTPAPYGIPYRCLYSRNIDNLYFAGRNISMTHAAMSSARVMATCALLGEAVGCAANIAREFSLTPHGVYEEKLGLLQERLMEEGCFLPNFRRTMSDVTKKAELVTDGVENPDNLRNGIDRNNHTYGEGENGAY
;
A
#
# COMPACT_ATOMS: atom_id res chain seq x y z
N VAL A 1 -27.90 7.64 24.94
CA VAL A 1 -29.29 7.80 24.41
C VAL A 1 -29.36 9.07 23.58
N ASP A 2 -28.64 10.14 23.94
CA ASP A 2 -28.70 11.43 23.23
C ASP A 2 -27.84 11.50 21.95
N ILE A 3 -26.80 10.65 21.81
CA ILE A 3 -25.95 10.59 20.62
C ILE A 3 -26.69 9.94 19.43
N LEU A 4 -27.56 8.98 19.67
CA LEU A 4 -28.35 8.33 18.64
C LEU A 4 -29.42 9.28 18.06
N ALA A 5 -30.03 10.12 18.88
CA ALA A 5 -31.02 11.10 18.43
C ALA A 5 -30.41 12.23 17.60
N HIS A 6 -29.15 12.62 17.87
CA HIS A 6 -28.41 13.61 17.06
C HIS A 6 -28.01 13.06 15.69
N GLY A 7 -27.60 11.77 15.64
CA GLY A 7 -27.24 11.10 14.38
C GLY A 7 -28.43 10.97 13.41
N GLU A 8 -29.60 10.61 13.92
CA GLU A 8 -30.81 10.50 13.09
C GLU A 8 -31.28 11.86 12.55
N HIS A 9 -31.14 12.94 13.33
CA HIS A 9 -31.53 14.28 12.89
C HIS A 9 -30.58 14.84 11.82
N MET A 10 -29.28 14.58 11.93
CA MET A 10 -28.27 14.98 10.92
C MET A 10 -28.43 14.21 9.60
N VAL A 11 -28.71 12.91 9.66
CA VAL A 11 -28.95 12.10 8.45
C VAL A 11 -30.21 12.59 7.70
N GLN A 12 -31.29 12.95 8.40
CA GLN A 12 -32.50 13.50 7.78
C GLN A 12 -32.26 14.88 7.16
N THR A 13 -31.46 15.72 7.77
CA THR A 13 -31.15 17.07 7.25
C THR A 13 -30.21 17.00 6.04
N ALA A 14 -29.17 16.16 6.08
CA ALA A 14 -28.26 15.98 4.97
C ALA A 14 -28.92 15.37 3.73
N VAL A 15 -29.88 14.46 3.92
CA VAL A 15 -30.69 13.89 2.81
C VAL A 15 -31.59 14.96 2.17
N ALA A 16 -32.13 15.88 2.95
CA ALA A 16 -32.97 16.95 2.44
C ALA A 16 -32.19 18.00 1.62
N ASP A 17 -30.97 18.28 1.96
CA ASP A 17 -30.09 19.24 1.27
C ASP A 17 -29.48 18.68 -0.02
N VAL A 18 -29.30 17.37 -0.13
CA VAL A 18 -28.73 16.71 -1.33
C VAL A 18 -29.80 16.38 -2.37
N ILE A 19 -31.05 16.13 -1.93
CA ILE A 19 -32.18 15.84 -2.79
C ILE A 19 -33.05 17.12 -2.84
N GLY A 20 -32.84 17.98 -3.83
CA GLY A 20 -33.61 19.20 -3.96
C GLY A 20 -35.15 18.94 -3.94
N PRO A 21 -35.97 19.95 -3.64
CA PRO A 21 -37.42 19.83 -3.36
C PRO A 21 -38.27 19.18 -4.46
N ALA A 22 -37.74 18.99 -5.66
CA ALA A 22 -38.40 18.32 -6.75
C ALA A 22 -38.48 16.79 -6.68
N VAL A 23 -37.62 16.13 -5.86
CA VAL A 23 -37.62 14.67 -5.74
C VAL A 23 -38.45 14.16 -4.55
N ALA A 24 -38.75 15.03 -3.59
CA ALA A 24 -39.56 14.69 -2.42
C ALA A 24 -41.07 14.39 -2.75
N ALA A 25 -41.50 14.60 -4.01
CA ALA A 25 -42.89 14.44 -4.43
C ALA A 25 -43.23 13.07 -5.08
N VAL A 26 -42.27 12.15 -5.19
CA VAL A 26 -42.48 10.86 -5.87
C VAL A 26 -42.38 9.68 -4.88
N HIS A 27 -43.55 9.27 -4.40
CA HIS A 27 -43.88 8.04 -3.65
C HIS A 27 -43.07 7.61 -2.40
N PRO A 28 -43.70 7.56 -1.20
CA PRO A 28 -43.03 7.25 0.07
C PRO A 28 -42.72 5.78 0.34
N HIS A 29 -43.04 4.85 -0.56
CA HIS A 29 -42.86 3.40 -0.31
C HIS A 29 -42.03 2.63 -1.34
N GLY A 30 -41.35 3.33 -2.28
CA GLY A 30 -40.54 2.70 -3.31
C GLY A 30 -39.02 2.82 -3.02
N LEU A 31 -38.35 3.52 -3.92
CA LEU A 31 -36.90 3.64 -4.00
C LEU A 31 -36.26 4.37 -2.79
N LEU A 32 -36.92 5.39 -2.24
CA LEU A 32 -36.40 6.15 -1.09
C LEU A 32 -36.34 5.32 0.21
N GLY A 33 -37.34 4.46 0.43
CA GLY A 33 -37.36 3.57 1.59
C GLY A 33 -36.23 2.51 1.54
N GLN A 34 -35.91 2.02 0.34
CA GLN A 34 -34.81 1.08 0.12
C GLN A 34 -33.44 1.77 0.21
N ILE A 35 -33.34 3.01 -0.25
CA ILE A 35 -32.11 3.83 -0.12
C ILE A 35 -31.86 4.20 1.35
N LEU A 36 -32.89 4.57 2.12
CA LEU A 36 -32.78 4.88 3.55
C LEU A 36 -32.45 3.63 4.40
N LEU A 37 -33.02 2.47 4.09
CA LEU A 37 -32.67 1.20 4.72
C LEU A 37 -31.25 0.76 4.38
N ALA A 38 -30.82 0.93 3.14
CA ALA A 38 -29.43 0.70 2.74
C ALA A 38 -28.45 1.67 3.41
N LEU A 39 -28.87 2.92 3.67
CA LEU A 39 -28.05 3.91 4.39
C LEU A 39 -27.97 3.62 5.88
N GLN A 40 -29.03 3.11 6.53
CA GLN A 40 -29.00 2.74 7.95
C GLN A 40 -28.07 1.54 8.24
N ASP A 41 -27.95 0.59 7.31
CA ASP A 41 -26.99 -0.53 7.43
C ASP A 41 -25.55 -0.12 7.16
N LEU A 42 -25.28 1.04 6.55
CA LEU A 42 -23.95 1.57 6.23
C LEU A 42 -23.34 2.45 7.33
N VAL A 43 -24.10 2.90 8.31
CA VAL A 43 -23.73 3.94 9.31
C VAL A 43 -22.63 3.52 10.31
N HIS A 44 -22.18 2.27 10.33
CA HIS A 44 -21.18 1.81 11.33
C HIS A 44 -20.01 1.03 10.72
N GLN A 45 -19.60 1.37 9.51
CA GLN A 45 -18.59 0.60 8.78
C GLN A 45 -17.30 1.41 8.63
N PRO A 46 -16.11 0.81 8.84
CA PRO A 46 -14.87 1.40 8.34
C PRO A 46 -14.88 1.48 6.82
N LEU A 47 -14.48 2.62 6.29
CA LEU A 47 -14.31 2.83 4.85
C LEU A 47 -12.83 2.93 4.49
N LEU A 48 -12.43 2.16 3.49
CA LEU A 48 -11.06 2.10 3.00
C LEU A 48 -11.02 2.58 1.56
N VAL A 49 -10.19 3.59 1.30
CA VAL A 49 -9.99 4.18 -0.02
C VAL A 49 -8.64 3.75 -0.57
N GLY A 50 -8.66 2.96 -1.64
CA GLY A 50 -7.48 2.45 -2.32
C GLY A 50 -7.43 0.92 -2.35
N GLY A 51 -7.49 0.33 -3.55
CA GLY A 51 -7.48 -1.12 -3.80
C GLY A 51 -6.08 -1.74 -3.86
N GLY A 52 -5.01 -1.04 -3.41
CA GLY A 52 -3.66 -1.57 -3.30
C GLY A 52 -3.52 -2.60 -2.17
N LEU A 53 -2.34 -3.23 -2.03
CA LEU A 53 -2.11 -4.26 -1.00
C LEU A 53 -2.39 -3.74 0.42
N ALA A 54 -2.06 -2.46 0.71
CA ALA A 54 -2.37 -1.84 1.99
C ALA A 54 -3.88 -1.82 2.27
N GLY A 55 -4.69 -1.30 1.33
CA GLY A 55 -6.14 -1.23 1.50
C GLY A 55 -6.82 -2.59 1.54
N MET A 56 -6.30 -3.55 0.78
CA MET A 56 -6.77 -4.95 0.83
C MET A 56 -6.54 -5.56 2.21
N CYS A 57 -5.30 -5.49 2.74
CA CYS A 57 -4.97 -6.06 4.04
C CYS A 57 -5.72 -5.34 5.17
N ALA A 58 -5.92 -4.02 5.07
CA ALA A 58 -6.74 -3.28 6.02
C ALA A 58 -8.21 -3.72 5.99
N ALA A 59 -8.78 -3.92 4.80
CA ALA A 59 -10.15 -4.39 4.64
C ALA A 59 -10.34 -5.80 5.19
N ILE A 60 -9.41 -6.71 4.90
CA ILE A 60 -9.45 -8.10 5.35
C ILE A 60 -9.31 -8.16 6.87
N SER A 61 -8.33 -7.46 7.46
CA SER A 61 -8.14 -7.41 8.92
C SER A 61 -9.37 -6.82 9.62
N ALA A 62 -9.92 -5.71 9.12
CA ALA A 62 -11.14 -5.13 9.68
C ALA A 62 -12.35 -6.09 9.56
N SER A 63 -12.51 -6.76 8.43
CA SER A 63 -13.58 -7.75 8.19
C SER A 63 -13.48 -8.94 9.16
N ARG A 64 -12.29 -9.50 9.32
CA ARG A 64 -12.03 -10.65 10.21
C ARG A 64 -12.24 -10.29 11.67
N GLY A 65 -11.94 -9.06 12.09
CA GLY A 65 -12.27 -8.52 13.42
C GLY A 65 -13.75 -8.13 13.60
N GLY A 66 -14.63 -8.49 12.64
CA GLY A 66 -16.08 -8.38 12.76
C GLY A 66 -16.66 -7.03 12.33
N SER A 67 -15.88 -6.14 11.69
CA SER A 67 -16.41 -4.93 11.08
C SER A 67 -17.01 -5.23 9.70
N LYS A 68 -18.14 -4.59 9.40
CA LYS A 68 -18.58 -4.47 8.01
C LYS A 68 -17.74 -3.37 7.35
N VAL A 69 -17.23 -3.61 6.16
CA VAL A 69 -16.22 -2.78 5.51
C VAL A 69 -16.65 -2.42 4.10
N VAL A 70 -16.41 -1.17 3.70
CA VAL A 70 -16.46 -0.79 2.28
C VAL A 70 -15.03 -0.55 1.80
N LEU A 71 -14.60 -1.26 0.77
CA LEU A 71 -13.32 -1.05 0.08
C LEU A 71 -13.59 -0.43 -1.29
N ILE A 72 -13.11 0.80 -1.49
CA ILE A 72 -13.23 1.51 -2.76
C ILE A 72 -11.89 1.50 -3.49
N GLY A 73 -11.88 1.00 -4.74
CA GLY A 73 -10.74 1.03 -5.65
C GLY A 73 -11.08 1.75 -6.95
N ASP A 74 -10.21 2.65 -7.39
CA ASP A 74 -10.36 3.43 -8.63
C ASP A 74 -10.08 2.62 -9.91
N ARG A 75 -9.56 1.40 -9.77
CA ARG A 75 -9.15 0.51 -10.85
C ARG A 75 -10.01 -0.75 -10.94
N PRO A 76 -9.98 -1.46 -12.09
CA PRO A 76 -10.73 -2.71 -12.28
C PRO A 76 -10.16 -3.88 -11.48
N VAL A 77 -8.88 -3.82 -11.08
CA VAL A 77 -8.16 -4.89 -10.37
C VAL A 77 -7.60 -4.39 -9.05
N LEU A 78 -7.41 -5.31 -8.12
CA LEU A 78 -6.78 -5.07 -6.83
C LEU A 78 -5.25 -5.21 -6.93
N GLY A 79 -4.52 -4.79 -5.88
CA GLY A 79 -3.07 -4.95 -5.78
C GLY A 79 -2.25 -3.69 -6.06
N GLY A 80 -2.85 -2.65 -6.64
CA GLY A 80 -2.14 -1.39 -6.92
C GLY A 80 -0.96 -1.60 -7.88
N ASN A 81 0.25 -1.22 -7.49
CA ASN A 81 1.45 -1.39 -8.33
C ASN A 81 1.80 -2.86 -8.59
N ALA A 82 1.32 -3.81 -7.76
CA ALA A 82 1.52 -5.24 -7.97
C ALA A 82 0.50 -5.86 -8.94
N SER A 83 -0.54 -5.14 -9.36
CA SER A 83 -1.57 -5.64 -10.28
C SER A 83 -1.04 -5.86 -11.70
N SER A 84 -1.82 -6.58 -12.52
CA SER A 84 -1.52 -6.77 -13.95
C SER A 84 -1.41 -5.48 -14.75
N GLU A 85 -1.96 -4.36 -14.26
CA GLU A 85 -1.92 -3.07 -14.95
C GLU A 85 -0.53 -2.42 -14.92
N ILE A 86 0.27 -2.68 -13.85
CA ILE A 86 1.59 -2.08 -13.66
C ILE A 86 2.68 -3.16 -13.65
N ARG A 87 2.41 -4.31 -13.03
CA ARG A 87 3.30 -5.49 -12.97
C ARG A 87 4.60 -5.28 -12.21
N MET A 88 4.61 -4.43 -11.17
CA MET A 88 5.74 -4.39 -10.26
C MET A 88 5.67 -5.59 -9.30
N TRP A 89 6.77 -6.34 -9.17
CA TRP A 89 6.81 -7.42 -8.17
C TRP A 89 6.74 -6.87 -6.74
N VAL A 90 6.21 -7.69 -5.83
CA VAL A 90 6.08 -7.32 -4.43
C VAL A 90 7.44 -7.38 -3.75
N CYS A 91 8.01 -6.20 -3.46
CA CYS A 91 9.19 -6.06 -2.60
C CYS A 91 8.77 -6.00 -1.13
N GLY A 92 9.64 -6.46 -0.26
CA GLY A 92 9.48 -6.48 1.20
C GLY A 92 10.82 -6.45 1.93
N ALA A 93 10.82 -6.83 3.20
CA ALA A 93 12.02 -6.87 4.02
C ALA A 93 13.09 -7.78 3.41
N ASP A 94 14.32 -7.27 3.31
CA ASP A 94 15.49 -7.98 2.79
C ASP A 94 16.18 -8.80 3.86
N GLY A 95 16.82 -9.89 3.45
CA GLY A 95 17.54 -10.80 4.32
C GLY A 95 16.82 -12.13 4.58
N GLU A 96 17.58 -13.08 5.08
CA GLU A 96 17.06 -14.41 5.38
C GLU A 96 15.99 -14.36 6.47
N ASN A 97 14.82 -14.94 6.19
CA ASN A 97 13.66 -15.00 7.09
C ASN A 97 13.04 -13.65 7.50
N ASN A 98 13.35 -12.56 6.80
CA ASN A 98 12.83 -11.22 7.12
C ASN A 98 11.55 -10.83 6.38
N ARG A 99 11.03 -11.68 5.47
CA ARG A 99 9.80 -11.41 4.73
C ARG A 99 8.63 -11.08 5.67
N GLU A 100 7.70 -10.30 5.17
CA GLU A 100 6.49 -9.89 5.88
C GLU A 100 5.57 -11.08 6.21
N THR A 101 4.88 -10.98 7.34
CA THR A 101 3.98 -11.96 7.94
C THR A 101 2.51 -11.56 7.79
N GLY A 102 1.60 -12.27 8.44
CA GLY A 102 0.17 -11.94 8.46
C GLY A 102 -0.53 -12.15 7.12
N ILE A 103 -1.47 -11.30 6.77
CA ILE A 103 -2.32 -11.43 5.58
C ILE A 103 -1.52 -11.45 4.28
N ILE A 104 -0.44 -10.65 4.17
CA ILE A 104 0.40 -10.66 2.97
C ILE A 104 1.16 -11.98 2.79
N GLU A 105 1.55 -12.62 3.87
CA GLU A 105 2.15 -13.96 3.81
C GLU A 105 1.11 -15.00 3.35
N GLU A 106 -0.12 -14.94 3.86
CA GLU A 106 -1.23 -15.80 3.39
C GLU A 106 -1.45 -15.65 1.87
N ILE A 107 -1.50 -14.41 1.36
CA ILE A 107 -1.63 -14.12 -0.06
C ILE A 107 -0.44 -14.70 -0.85
N SER A 108 0.77 -14.51 -0.34
CA SER A 108 2.00 -15.00 -0.97
C SER A 108 2.03 -16.53 -1.05
N LEU A 109 1.63 -17.22 0.02
CA LEU A 109 1.54 -18.69 0.05
C LEU A 109 0.47 -19.21 -0.91
N LYS A 110 -0.70 -18.56 -1.01
CA LYS A 110 -1.71 -18.87 -2.02
C LYS A 110 -1.16 -18.71 -3.44
N SER A 111 -0.37 -17.65 -3.68
CA SER A 111 0.25 -17.42 -4.97
C SER A 111 1.32 -18.47 -5.30
N LEU A 112 2.18 -18.82 -4.35
CA LEU A 112 3.16 -19.90 -4.55
C LEU A 112 2.49 -21.23 -4.93
N TYR A 113 1.35 -21.54 -4.32
CA TYR A 113 0.64 -22.78 -4.57
C TYR A 113 -0.14 -22.79 -5.89
N ARG A 114 -0.84 -21.67 -6.22
CA ARG A 114 -1.77 -21.60 -7.37
C ARG A 114 -1.17 -21.00 -8.63
N ASN A 115 -0.05 -20.28 -8.50
CA ASN A 115 0.57 -19.50 -9.57
C ASN A 115 2.08 -19.76 -9.69
N PRO A 116 2.51 -21.01 -9.88
CA PRO A 116 3.93 -21.36 -9.95
C PRO A 116 4.64 -20.66 -11.12
N ASP A 117 3.93 -20.38 -12.21
CA ASP A 117 4.45 -19.67 -13.38
C ASP A 117 4.46 -18.14 -13.24
N LYS A 118 4.04 -17.61 -12.09
CA LYS A 118 4.00 -16.16 -11.77
C LYS A 118 3.23 -15.32 -12.80
N LEU A 119 2.11 -15.82 -13.29
CA LEU A 119 1.25 -15.14 -14.27
C LEU A 119 0.38 -14.08 -13.58
N TYR A 120 0.40 -12.87 -14.08
CA TYR A 120 -0.37 -11.75 -13.53
C TYR A 120 -1.89 -11.95 -13.54
N PRO A 121 -2.53 -12.54 -14.57
CA PRO A 121 -3.95 -12.83 -14.52
C PRO A 121 -4.36 -13.77 -13.37
N ILE A 122 -3.49 -14.73 -13.02
CA ILE A 122 -3.73 -15.63 -11.87
C ILE A 122 -3.51 -14.87 -10.56
N TRP A 123 -2.47 -14.04 -10.50
CA TRP A 123 -2.21 -13.17 -9.36
C TRP A 123 -3.40 -12.24 -9.05
N ASP A 124 -3.91 -11.50 -10.06
CA ASP A 124 -5.10 -10.65 -9.88
C ASP A 124 -6.33 -11.46 -9.41
N GLY A 125 -6.49 -12.68 -9.93
CA GLY A 125 -7.55 -13.60 -9.50
C GLY A 125 -7.43 -13.99 -8.03
N ILE A 126 -6.21 -14.27 -7.54
CA ILE A 126 -5.93 -14.57 -6.14
C ILE A 126 -6.27 -13.38 -5.25
N LEU A 127 -5.85 -12.17 -5.63
CA LEU A 127 -6.14 -10.94 -4.88
C LEU A 127 -7.65 -10.69 -4.81
N TYR A 128 -8.33 -10.79 -5.94
CA TYR A 128 -9.78 -10.61 -6.03
C TYR A 128 -10.53 -11.62 -5.16
N GLU A 129 -10.21 -12.91 -5.30
CA GLU A 129 -10.83 -13.99 -4.52
C GLU A 129 -10.61 -13.80 -3.02
N THR A 130 -9.41 -13.40 -2.61
CA THR A 130 -9.09 -13.21 -1.20
C THR A 130 -9.97 -12.14 -0.56
N VAL A 131 -10.24 -11.03 -1.25
CA VAL A 131 -11.15 -9.99 -0.77
C VAL A 131 -12.62 -10.42 -0.87
N LYS A 132 -13.01 -11.07 -1.97
CA LYS A 132 -14.42 -11.46 -2.21
C LYS A 132 -14.91 -12.56 -1.28
N ASN A 133 -14.00 -13.38 -0.75
CA ASN A 133 -14.35 -14.43 0.21
C ASN A 133 -14.55 -13.90 1.64
N GLU A 134 -14.17 -12.66 1.90
CA GLU A 134 -14.46 -12.02 3.20
C GLU A 134 -15.92 -11.54 3.23
N PRO A 135 -16.77 -12.12 4.10
CA PRO A 135 -18.23 -11.91 4.04
C PRO A 135 -18.67 -10.49 4.39
N ASN A 136 -17.81 -9.76 5.12
CA ASN A 136 -18.12 -8.43 5.60
C ASN A 136 -17.56 -7.31 4.70
N ILE A 137 -16.96 -7.62 3.54
CA ILE A 137 -16.42 -6.61 2.63
C ILE A 137 -17.38 -6.32 1.49
N THR A 138 -17.80 -5.07 1.36
CA THR A 138 -18.42 -4.52 0.15
C THR A 138 -17.32 -3.91 -0.70
N LEU A 139 -17.08 -4.50 -1.88
CA LEU A 139 -16.02 -4.08 -2.81
C LEU A 139 -16.61 -3.25 -3.95
N LEU A 140 -16.12 -2.00 -4.09
CA LEU A 140 -16.46 -1.07 -5.17
C LEU A 140 -15.21 -0.79 -6.01
N LEU A 141 -15.04 -1.49 -7.13
CA LEU A 141 -13.98 -1.26 -8.11
C LEU A 141 -14.43 -0.26 -9.19
N ASN A 142 -13.46 0.31 -9.92
CA ASN A 142 -13.69 1.36 -10.91
C ASN A 142 -14.41 2.58 -10.31
N CYS A 143 -14.21 2.83 -9.03
CA CYS A 143 -14.89 3.86 -8.27
C CYS A 143 -13.86 4.86 -7.71
N SER A 144 -13.81 6.06 -8.28
CA SER A 144 -12.91 7.12 -7.87
C SER A 144 -13.56 8.01 -6.82
N VAL A 145 -12.95 8.11 -5.65
CA VAL A 145 -13.38 9.04 -4.59
C VAL A 145 -13.08 10.47 -5.03
N CYS A 146 -14.13 11.31 -5.02
CA CYS A 146 -14.07 12.68 -5.56
C CYS A 146 -14.54 13.74 -4.56
N ARG A 147 -15.30 13.38 -3.53
CA ARG A 147 -15.90 14.30 -2.57
C ARG A 147 -15.87 13.74 -1.17
N CYS A 148 -15.83 14.64 -0.20
CA CYS A 148 -15.91 14.35 1.22
C CYS A 148 -16.86 15.33 1.90
N ALA A 149 -17.68 14.86 2.83
CA ALA A 149 -18.45 15.69 3.74
C ALA A 149 -17.78 15.67 5.11
N MET A 150 -17.60 16.87 5.69
CA MET A 150 -16.92 17.09 6.96
C MET A 150 -17.87 17.73 7.98
N ASP A 151 -17.67 17.40 9.27
CA ASP A 151 -18.19 18.12 10.40
C ASP A 151 -16.99 18.55 11.28
N GLY A 152 -16.51 19.76 11.09
CA GLY A 152 -15.26 20.21 11.68
C GLY A 152 -14.07 19.35 11.22
N GLU A 153 -13.40 18.71 12.16
CA GLU A 153 -12.27 17.80 11.94
C GLU A 153 -12.70 16.33 11.77
N HIS A 154 -14.00 16.08 11.64
CA HIS A 154 -14.57 14.75 11.53
C HIS A 154 -15.08 14.47 10.11
N ILE A 155 -14.70 13.36 9.50
CA ILE A 155 -15.24 12.92 8.21
C ILE A 155 -16.59 12.26 8.45
N VAL A 156 -17.63 12.77 7.78
CA VAL A 156 -18.99 12.23 7.84
C VAL A 156 -19.21 11.20 6.73
N SER A 157 -18.79 11.51 5.51
CA SER A 157 -18.94 10.60 4.37
C SER A 157 -17.94 10.90 3.27
N VAL A 158 -17.71 9.91 2.41
CA VAL A 158 -17.03 10.11 1.13
C VAL A 158 -17.94 9.69 -0.02
N THR A 159 -17.75 10.34 -1.17
CA THR A 159 -18.53 10.05 -2.38
C THR A 159 -17.58 9.75 -3.54
N GLY A 160 -17.80 8.62 -4.19
CA GLY A 160 -17.08 8.18 -5.37
C GLY A 160 -18.00 8.02 -6.60
N TRP A 161 -17.41 8.21 -7.78
CA TRP A 161 -18.02 7.93 -9.07
C TRP A 161 -17.55 6.58 -9.60
N GLN A 162 -18.46 5.62 -9.78
CA GLN A 162 -18.16 4.33 -10.40
C GLN A 162 -18.37 4.42 -11.91
N THR A 163 -17.28 4.34 -12.68
CA THR A 163 -17.30 4.58 -14.13
C THR A 163 -18.06 3.51 -14.90
N THR A 164 -18.03 2.26 -14.45
CA THR A 164 -18.65 1.11 -15.12
C THR A 164 -20.16 1.07 -14.97
N THR A 165 -20.70 1.49 -13.83
CA THR A 165 -22.13 1.53 -13.56
C THR A 165 -22.75 2.91 -13.78
N GLN A 166 -21.91 3.94 -13.94
CA GLN A 166 -22.30 5.35 -14.04
C GLN A 166 -23.14 5.80 -12.84
N GLN A 167 -22.71 5.40 -11.64
CA GLN A 167 -23.40 5.70 -10.38
C GLN A 167 -22.50 6.42 -9.40
N TRP A 168 -23.09 7.32 -8.63
CA TRP A 168 -22.48 7.89 -7.44
C TRP A 168 -22.74 6.99 -6.24
N HIS A 169 -21.67 6.71 -5.49
CA HIS A 169 -21.74 5.98 -4.24
C HIS A 169 -21.31 6.91 -3.11
N THR A 170 -22.21 7.25 -2.19
CA THR A 170 -21.91 7.97 -0.96
C THR A 170 -21.90 6.98 0.19
N VAL A 171 -20.79 6.91 0.90
CA VAL A 171 -20.59 6.01 2.03
C VAL A 171 -20.39 6.81 3.29
N TYR A 172 -21.24 6.60 4.26
CA TYR A 172 -21.14 7.10 5.63
C TYR A 172 -20.39 6.06 6.45
N ALA A 173 -19.41 6.47 7.25
CA ALA A 173 -18.63 5.57 8.06
C ALA A 173 -18.18 6.23 9.36
N THR A 174 -17.86 5.43 10.37
CA THR A 174 -17.30 5.93 11.63
C THR A 174 -15.82 6.22 11.49
N TYR A 175 -15.09 5.40 10.72
CA TYR A 175 -13.66 5.55 10.48
C TYR A 175 -13.38 5.48 8.98
N PHE A 176 -12.39 6.24 8.57
CA PHE A 176 -11.93 6.31 7.20
C PHE A 176 -10.45 5.98 7.14
N SER A 177 -10.00 5.32 6.08
CA SER A 177 -8.58 5.08 5.88
C SER A 177 -8.18 5.40 4.45
N ASP A 178 -7.14 6.23 4.30
CA ASP A 178 -6.52 6.52 3.01
C ASP A 178 -5.41 5.50 2.71
N CYS A 179 -5.70 4.56 1.83
CA CYS A 179 -4.76 3.58 1.29
C CYS A 179 -4.53 3.80 -0.22
N SER A 180 -4.85 4.99 -0.73
CA SER A 180 -4.80 5.31 -2.15
C SER A 180 -3.38 5.46 -2.71
N GLY A 181 -2.39 5.59 -1.82
CA GLY A 181 -1.00 5.84 -2.16
C GLY A 181 -0.72 7.28 -2.57
N ASP A 182 -1.69 8.01 -3.08
CA ASP A 182 -1.58 9.43 -3.45
C ASP A 182 -2.25 10.36 -2.42
N SER A 183 -2.71 9.82 -1.28
CA SER A 183 -3.40 10.56 -0.20
C SER A 183 -4.57 11.37 -0.75
N ILE A 184 -5.51 10.70 -1.43
CA ILE A 184 -6.65 11.38 -2.06
C ILE A 184 -7.56 12.08 -1.04
N LEU A 185 -7.65 11.54 0.17
CA LEU A 185 -8.45 12.13 1.23
C LEU A 185 -7.82 13.40 1.81
N ALA A 186 -6.50 13.59 1.73
CA ALA A 186 -5.85 14.77 2.30
C ALA A 186 -6.43 16.09 1.76
N PRO A 187 -6.44 16.36 0.43
CA PRO A 187 -7.01 17.59 -0.08
C PRO A 187 -8.54 17.67 0.05
N LEU A 188 -9.23 16.54 0.22
CA LEU A 188 -10.69 16.51 0.35
C LEU A 188 -11.17 16.79 1.78
N THR A 189 -10.34 16.51 2.79
CA THR A 189 -10.67 16.63 4.22
C THR A 189 -9.94 17.77 4.91
N GLY A 190 -8.87 18.31 4.30
CA GLY A 190 -7.97 19.22 4.95
C GLY A 190 -6.97 18.54 5.91
N ALA A 191 -6.81 17.21 5.79
CA ALA A 191 -5.76 16.50 6.53
C ALA A 191 -4.38 16.98 6.09
N ASP A 192 -3.50 17.17 7.05
CA ASP A 192 -2.14 17.63 6.82
C ASP A 192 -1.32 16.60 6.03
N PHE A 193 -0.54 17.10 5.07
CA PHE A 193 0.37 16.28 4.26
C PHE A 193 1.61 17.05 3.83
N ARG A 194 2.64 16.32 3.41
CA ARG A 194 3.87 16.87 2.79
C ARG A 194 4.08 16.30 1.39
N VAL A 195 4.85 17.03 0.59
CA VAL A 195 5.32 16.62 -0.75
C VAL A 195 6.76 17.08 -0.92
N GLY A 196 7.62 16.20 -1.43
CA GLY A 196 9.00 16.52 -1.71
C GLY A 196 9.94 16.13 -0.58
N ARG A 197 11.16 16.64 -0.63
CA ARG A 197 12.26 16.25 0.25
C ARG A 197 12.51 17.30 1.32
N GLU A 198 12.65 16.86 2.55
CA GLU A 198 12.93 17.69 3.71
C GLU A 198 14.37 18.22 3.68
N ALA A 199 14.60 19.39 4.30
CA ALA A 199 15.94 19.88 4.54
C ALA A 199 16.62 19.04 5.63
N ALA A 200 17.92 18.75 5.47
CA ALA A 200 18.72 18.02 6.47
C ALA A 200 18.67 18.66 7.86
N SER A 201 18.53 19.98 7.94
CA SER A 201 18.42 20.72 9.20
C SER A 201 17.12 20.47 9.96
N GLU A 202 16.05 19.98 9.31
CA GLU A 202 14.76 19.76 9.96
C GLU A 202 14.78 18.49 10.84
N PHE A 203 15.34 17.39 10.33
CA PHE A 203 15.35 16.09 11.01
C PHE A 203 16.77 15.55 11.28
N GLY A 204 17.83 16.24 10.86
CA GLY A 204 19.22 15.79 11.04
C GLY A 204 19.59 14.59 10.16
N GLU A 205 18.88 14.36 9.08
CA GLU A 205 19.06 13.20 8.20
C GLU A 205 20.28 13.35 7.28
N LYS A 206 21.04 12.28 7.11
CA LYS A 206 22.31 12.32 6.37
C LYS A 206 22.15 12.36 4.85
N THR A 207 21.05 11.79 4.33
CA THR A 207 20.77 11.73 2.89
C THR A 207 19.87 12.86 2.42
N SER A 208 19.31 13.65 3.34
CA SER A 208 18.43 14.77 3.02
C SER A 208 19.17 15.94 2.38
N GLN A 209 18.44 16.78 1.68
CA GLN A 209 18.95 17.93 0.95
C GLN A 209 19.38 19.05 1.91
N VAL A 210 20.24 19.97 1.44
CA VAL A 210 20.63 21.17 2.23
C VAL A 210 19.41 22.07 2.46
N THR A 211 18.56 22.21 1.46
CA THR A 211 17.29 22.96 1.50
C THR A 211 16.17 22.06 1.03
N GLU A 212 15.00 22.21 1.63
CA GLU A 212 13.80 21.51 1.19
C GLU A 212 13.47 21.79 -0.27
N ASP A 213 12.88 20.82 -0.94
CA ASP A 213 12.37 20.97 -2.30
C ASP A 213 11.11 20.13 -2.52
N ARG A 214 10.50 20.25 -3.71
CA ARG A 214 9.30 19.51 -4.06
C ARG A 214 9.59 18.27 -4.93
N GLN A 215 10.85 17.88 -5.06
CA GLN A 215 11.23 16.70 -5.83
C GLN A 215 10.83 15.41 -5.11
N THR A 216 10.46 14.41 -5.89
CA THR A 216 10.03 13.11 -5.42
C THR A 216 10.81 12.00 -6.14
N MET A 217 10.65 10.76 -5.71
CA MET A 217 11.01 9.61 -6.54
C MET A 217 10.04 9.53 -7.73
N GLY A 218 10.54 9.22 -8.90
CA GLY A 218 9.77 9.18 -10.13
C GLY A 218 8.78 8.01 -10.24
N MET A 219 8.26 7.85 -11.45
CA MET A 219 7.34 6.78 -11.82
C MET A 219 7.84 6.04 -13.07
N SER A 220 7.34 4.82 -13.29
CA SER A 220 7.74 3.99 -14.44
C SER A 220 6.52 3.38 -15.13
N CYS A 221 6.50 3.40 -16.46
CA CYS A 221 5.67 2.50 -17.25
C CYS A 221 6.51 1.25 -17.55
N LEU A 222 6.20 0.17 -16.86
CA LEU A 222 7.01 -1.04 -16.92
C LEU A 222 6.81 -1.79 -18.23
N ILE A 223 7.88 -2.39 -18.74
CA ILE A 223 7.83 -3.30 -19.88
C ILE A 223 8.30 -4.69 -19.44
N GLN A 224 7.73 -5.71 -20.08
CA GLN A 224 8.24 -7.07 -19.99
C GLN A 224 8.51 -7.58 -21.40
N MET A 225 9.65 -8.21 -21.57
CA MET A 225 10.05 -8.84 -22.81
C MET A 225 10.01 -10.36 -22.67
N ARG A 226 9.68 -11.05 -23.73
CA ARG A 226 9.65 -12.52 -23.75
C ARG A 226 10.54 -13.04 -24.87
N LYS A 227 11.37 -14.04 -24.59
CA LYS A 227 12.18 -14.73 -25.59
C LYS A 227 11.29 -15.64 -26.46
N THR A 228 11.53 -15.64 -27.73
CA THR A 228 10.78 -16.40 -28.76
C THR A 228 11.68 -17.41 -29.45
N GLU A 229 11.10 -18.49 -29.97
CA GLU A 229 11.84 -19.54 -30.70
C GLU A 229 12.31 -19.09 -32.10
N ARG A 230 11.75 -18.00 -32.62
CA ARG A 230 12.08 -17.43 -33.91
C ARG A 230 12.27 -15.93 -33.84
N ALA A 231 13.08 -15.40 -34.74
CA ALA A 231 13.23 -13.95 -34.90
C ALA A 231 11.88 -13.29 -35.21
N THR A 232 11.58 -12.20 -34.50
CA THR A 232 10.37 -11.39 -34.66
C THR A 232 10.74 -9.98 -35.08
N LYS A 233 9.92 -9.36 -35.93
CA LYS A 233 10.10 -7.97 -36.35
C LYS A 233 9.41 -7.03 -35.34
N PHE A 234 10.01 -5.88 -35.13
CA PHE A 234 9.39 -4.77 -34.41
C PHE A 234 9.46 -3.51 -35.27
N ILE A 235 8.33 -2.89 -35.51
CA ILE A 235 8.21 -1.60 -36.15
C ILE A 235 7.76 -0.63 -35.08
N PRO A 236 8.64 0.30 -34.66
CA PRO A 236 8.31 1.22 -33.59
C PRO A 236 7.17 2.19 -33.99
N PRO A 237 6.39 2.68 -33.03
CA PRO A 237 5.52 3.83 -33.28
C PRO A 237 6.32 5.07 -33.71
N ASP A 238 5.66 6.02 -34.34
CA ASP A 238 6.32 7.27 -34.81
C ASP A 238 6.88 8.10 -33.63
N ARG A 239 6.24 8.01 -32.47
CA ARG A 239 6.61 8.76 -31.28
C ARG A 239 7.41 7.89 -30.30
N ILE A 240 8.73 7.91 -30.45
CA ILE A 240 9.67 7.21 -29.56
C ILE A 240 10.84 8.10 -29.15
N VAL A 241 11.46 7.81 -28.03
CA VAL A 241 12.79 8.36 -27.69
C VAL A 241 13.86 7.50 -28.37
N LYS A 242 14.59 8.05 -29.31
CA LYS A 242 15.68 7.33 -29.97
C LYS A 242 16.84 7.09 -28.99
N MET A 243 17.24 5.84 -28.84
CA MET A 243 18.36 5.42 -28.00
C MET A 243 19.69 5.65 -28.75
N THR A 244 20.16 6.92 -28.78
CA THR A 244 21.49 7.25 -29.30
C THR A 244 22.58 6.66 -28.38
N PRO A 245 23.85 6.56 -28.87
CA PRO A 245 24.96 6.08 -28.03
C PRO A 245 25.13 6.85 -26.72
N GLU A 246 24.77 8.13 -26.69
CA GLU A 246 24.81 8.99 -25.48
C GLU A 246 23.69 8.62 -24.53
N VAL A 247 22.47 8.41 -25.04
CA VAL A 247 21.28 8.08 -24.25
C VAL A 247 21.40 6.66 -23.66
N ILE A 248 21.77 5.68 -24.47
CA ILE A 248 21.85 4.29 -23.99
C ILE A 248 22.95 4.06 -22.95
N LYS A 249 23.99 4.92 -22.94
CA LYS A 249 25.01 4.86 -21.87
C LYS A 249 24.45 5.12 -20.48
N LEU A 250 23.36 5.87 -20.38
CA LEU A 250 22.73 6.20 -19.10
C LEU A 250 22.11 4.94 -18.47
N ARG A 251 21.38 4.18 -19.28
CA ARG A 251 20.67 2.95 -18.82
C ARG A 251 20.67 1.93 -19.94
N ARG A 252 21.48 0.90 -19.79
CA ARG A 252 21.50 -0.23 -20.74
C ARG A 252 20.35 -1.19 -20.46
N PRO A 253 19.79 -1.85 -21.49
CA PRO A 253 18.79 -2.88 -21.27
C PRO A 253 19.39 -4.06 -20.49
N ASN A 254 18.67 -4.52 -19.49
CA ASN A 254 18.98 -5.75 -18.78
C ASN A 254 18.08 -6.86 -19.33
N MET A 255 18.69 -7.80 -20.07
CA MET A 255 17.98 -8.89 -20.75
C MET A 255 18.15 -10.18 -19.94
N GLN A 256 17.35 -10.34 -18.86
CA GLN A 256 17.30 -11.58 -18.11
C GLN A 256 16.20 -12.51 -18.67
N GLU A 257 16.41 -13.81 -18.59
CA GLU A 257 15.43 -14.80 -19.05
C GLU A 257 14.10 -14.79 -18.27
N THR A 258 14.12 -14.22 -17.07
CA THR A 258 12.98 -14.15 -16.15
C THR A 258 12.07 -12.93 -16.37
N GLY A 259 12.29 -12.11 -17.42
CA GLY A 259 11.40 -11.01 -17.78
C GLY A 259 11.51 -9.81 -16.86
N GLU A 260 12.67 -9.18 -16.80
CA GLU A 260 12.83 -7.91 -16.10
C GLU A 260 11.85 -6.85 -16.63
N ASN A 261 11.28 -6.07 -15.73
CA ASN A 261 10.27 -5.10 -16.06
C ASN A 261 10.81 -3.68 -16.30
N PHE A 262 12.13 -3.53 -16.41
CA PHE A 262 12.81 -2.27 -16.75
C PHE A 262 12.42 -1.09 -15.84
N TRP A 263 12.32 -1.30 -14.53
CA TRP A 263 11.91 -0.30 -13.56
C TRP A 263 12.72 1.01 -13.60
N TYR A 264 13.96 0.94 -14.09
CA TYR A 264 14.87 2.09 -14.24
C TYR A 264 14.53 3.02 -15.42
N LEU A 265 13.56 2.66 -16.26
CA LEU A 265 12.92 3.59 -17.19
C LEU A 265 11.96 4.47 -16.39
N GLU A 266 12.51 5.43 -15.69
CA GLU A 266 11.84 6.24 -14.68
C GLU A 266 11.94 7.72 -15.01
N LEU A 267 10.84 8.46 -14.87
CA LEU A 267 10.72 9.89 -15.07
C LEU A 267 9.81 10.53 -14.02
N GLY A 268 9.79 11.85 -13.97
CA GLY A 268 8.77 12.64 -13.27
C GLY A 268 9.09 12.96 -11.82
N GLY A 269 10.26 12.58 -11.27
CA GLY A 269 10.63 12.95 -9.88
C GLY A 269 10.89 14.45 -9.70
N ASN A 270 11.18 15.16 -10.77
CA ASN A 270 11.36 16.61 -10.81
C ASN A 270 10.08 17.39 -11.25
N ARG A 271 8.95 16.72 -11.28
CA ARG A 271 7.62 17.25 -11.63
C ARG A 271 6.60 16.96 -10.52
N ASP A 272 5.40 17.51 -10.64
CA ASP A 272 4.28 17.11 -9.78
C ASP A 272 3.82 15.71 -10.15
N SER A 273 4.10 14.76 -9.26
CA SER A 273 3.81 13.33 -9.47
C SER A 273 2.30 12.99 -9.55
N ILE A 274 1.42 13.97 -9.34
CA ILE A 274 -0.03 13.84 -9.49
C ILE A 274 -0.51 14.66 -10.69
N ALA A 275 -0.27 15.96 -10.70
CA ALA A 275 -0.79 16.86 -11.74
C ALA A 275 -0.21 16.54 -13.12
N ASP A 276 1.08 16.19 -13.21
CA ASP A 276 1.77 15.96 -14.48
C ASP A 276 1.79 14.47 -14.89
N THR A 277 1.05 13.59 -14.19
CA THR A 277 1.08 12.13 -14.42
C THR A 277 0.84 11.76 -15.89
N GLU A 278 -0.13 12.38 -16.56
CA GLU A 278 -0.51 12.04 -17.93
C GLU A 278 0.59 12.42 -18.93
N GLU A 279 1.23 13.58 -18.74
CA GLU A 279 2.34 14.03 -19.59
C GLU A 279 3.57 13.15 -19.35
N VAL A 280 3.88 12.84 -18.10
CA VAL A 280 5.00 11.93 -17.75
C VAL A 280 4.76 10.53 -18.29
N ARG A 281 3.51 10.01 -18.25
CA ARG A 281 3.15 8.75 -18.87
C ARG A 281 3.45 8.73 -20.37
N ASP A 282 3.09 9.78 -21.09
CA ASP A 282 3.33 9.87 -22.54
C ASP A 282 4.83 9.83 -22.87
N GLU A 283 5.66 10.52 -22.05
CA GLU A 283 7.12 10.45 -22.17
C GLU A 283 7.68 9.08 -21.81
N LEU A 284 7.17 8.44 -20.75
CA LEU A 284 7.55 7.08 -20.34
C LEU A 284 7.22 6.04 -21.41
N VAL A 285 6.05 6.13 -22.02
CA VAL A 285 5.66 5.22 -23.11
C VAL A 285 6.56 5.42 -24.33
N ALA A 286 6.88 6.66 -24.68
CA ALA A 286 7.83 6.94 -25.76
C ALA A 286 9.25 6.42 -25.46
N LEU A 287 9.69 6.54 -24.20
CA LEU A 287 10.96 6.01 -23.71
C LEU A 287 10.97 4.47 -23.77
N ALA A 288 9.88 3.82 -23.29
CA ALA A 288 9.75 2.37 -23.32
C ALA A 288 9.79 1.80 -24.74
N TYR A 289 9.04 2.37 -25.67
CA TYR A 289 9.11 1.95 -27.08
C TYR A 289 10.47 2.20 -27.70
N GLY A 290 11.16 3.28 -27.33
CA GLY A 290 12.52 3.53 -27.75
C GLY A 290 13.50 2.47 -27.25
N MET A 291 13.35 2.01 -26.02
CA MET A 291 14.14 0.91 -25.47
C MET A 291 13.85 -0.41 -26.20
N VAL A 292 12.60 -0.72 -26.51
CA VAL A 292 12.22 -1.90 -27.29
C VAL A 292 12.79 -1.81 -28.71
N ASP A 293 12.74 -0.65 -29.35
CA ASP A 293 13.33 -0.42 -30.67
C ASP A 293 14.84 -0.68 -30.65
N TYR A 294 15.54 -0.16 -29.65
CA TYR A 294 16.97 -0.42 -29.49
C TYR A 294 17.28 -1.90 -29.31
N ILE A 295 16.55 -2.60 -28.43
CA ILE A 295 16.73 -4.04 -28.20
C ILE A 295 16.55 -4.82 -29.51
N LYS A 296 15.52 -4.49 -30.27
CA LYS A 296 15.12 -5.23 -31.48
C LYS A 296 15.93 -4.89 -32.75
N ASN A 297 16.29 -3.63 -32.92
CA ASN A 297 16.69 -3.11 -34.22
C ASN A 297 18.13 -2.53 -34.25
N SER A 298 18.80 -2.32 -33.10
CA SER A 298 20.14 -1.75 -33.07
C SER A 298 21.24 -2.71 -33.55
N GLY A 299 21.06 -4.00 -33.32
CA GLY A 299 22.11 -5.00 -33.47
C GLY A 299 23.12 -5.07 -32.32
N ASP A 300 23.01 -4.18 -31.33
CA ASP A 300 23.93 -4.11 -30.18
C ASP A 300 23.56 -5.06 -29.03
N VAL A 301 22.32 -5.57 -29.02
CA VAL A 301 21.81 -6.47 -27.99
C VAL A 301 21.87 -7.92 -28.49
N PRO A 302 22.62 -8.82 -27.84
CA PRO A 302 22.67 -10.22 -28.24
C PRO A 302 21.27 -10.84 -28.30
N ASP A 303 20.97 -11.56 -29.39
CA ASP A 303 19.66 -12.19 -29.61
C ASP A 303 18.45 -11.22 -29.55
N GLY A 304 18.68 -9.91 -29.76
CA GLY A 304 17.63 -8.89 -29.65
C GLY A 304 16.42 -9.15 -30.55
N ASP A 305 16.62 -9.72 -31.74
CA ASP A 305 15.57 -10.12 -32.68
C ASP A 305 14.72 -11.32 -32.20
N TYR A 306 15.22 -12.13 -31.24
CA TYR A 306 14.48 -13.23 -30.62
C TYR A 306 13.67 -12.78 -29.37
N TRP A 307 13.74 -11.50 -29.00
CA TRP A 307 12.89 -10.96 -27.93
C TRP A 307 11.66 -10.27 -28.53
N THR A 308 10.53 -10.37 -27.85
CA THR A 308 9.31 -9.65 -28.22
C THR A 308 8.73 -8.94 -27.02
N LEU A 309 8.11 -7.80 -27.24
CA LEU A 309 7.37 -7.08 -26.21
C LEU A 309 6.15 -7.91 -25.81
N ASP A 310 6.07 -8.28 -24.55
CA ASP A 310 4.95 -9.03 -23.97
C ASP A 310 3.98 -8.12 -23.22
N PHE A 311 4.52 -7.09 -22.57
CA PHE A 311 3.72 -6.12 -21.82
C PHE A 311 4.36 -4.74 -21.85
N LEU A 312 3.52 -3.73 -21.96
CA LEU A 312 3.84 -2.33 -21.67
C LEU A 312 2.69 -1.73 -20.83
N GLY A 313 3.01 -1.26 -19.64
CA GLY A 313 2.06 -0.57 -18.77
C GLY A 313 1.80 0.86 -19.25
N PHE A 314 0.53 1.22 -19.45
CA PHE A 314 0.10 2.60 -19.74
C PHE A 314 -0.33 3.35 -18.48
N LEU A 315 -0.30 2.69 -17.34
CA LEU A 315 -0.53 3.31 -16.04
C LEU A 315 0.81 3.37 -15.29
N PRO A 316 1.34 4.57 -15.01
CA PRO A 316 2.62 4.69 -14.34
C PRO A 316 2.58 4.17 -12.91
N GLY A 317 3.52 3.32 -12.56
CA GLY A 317 3.77 2.89 -11.18
C GLY A 317 4.50 4.00 -10.43
N LYS A 318 3.78 4.74 -9.59
CA LYS A 318 4.33 5.82 -8.78
C LYS A 318 5.05 5.28 -7.55
N ARG A 319 6.18 5.88 -7.21
CA ARG A 319 6.93 5.60 -5.97
C ARG A 319 6.56 6.54 -4.85
N GLU A 320 6.35 7.81 -5.17
CA GLU A 320 6.09 8.86 -4.19
C GLU A 320 5.10 9.90 -4.72
N SER A 321 4.34 10.50 -3.78
CA SER A 321 3.50 11.67 -3.99
C SER A 321 3.30 12.39 -2.66
N ARG A 322 2.05 12.57 -2.19
CA ARG A 322 1.75 13.11 -0.86
C ARG A 322 2.05 12.07 0.23
N ARG A 323 2.62 12.52 1.33
CA ARG A 323 2.77 11.78 2.58
C ARG A 323 1.92 12.44 3.64
N MET A 324 1.02 11.69 4.28
CA MET A 324 0.16 12.17 5.35
C MET A 324 0.98 12.55 6.59
N MET A 325 0.44 13.42 7.41
CA MET A 325 1.05 13.83 8.67
C MET A 325 0.32 13.19 9.84
N GLY A 326 0.99 12.25 10.49
CA GLY A 326 0.57 11.67 11.76
C GLY A 326 1.07 12.45 12.97
N GLU A 327 0.84 11.93 14.14
CA GLU A 327 1.40 12.49 15.38
C GLU A 327 2.90 12.26 15.50
N TYR A 328 3.44 11.28 14.80
CA TYR A 328 4.86 11.04 14.65
C TYR A 328 5.24 11.03 13.17
N ILE A 329 6.39 11.59 12.87
CA ILE A 329 7.01 11.53 11.53
C ILE A 329 8.22 10.62 11.64
N MET A 330 8.14 9.42 11.08
CA MET A 330 9.26 8.50 11.06
C MET A 330 10.40 9.03 10.18
N THR A 331 11.61 8.98 10.68
CA THR A 331 12.81 9.55 10.05
C THR A 331 13.77 8.48 9.56
N GLN A 332 14.75 8.85 8.72
CA GLN A 332 15.86 7.98 8.35
C GLN A 332 16.63 7.49 9.59
N THR A 333 16.80 8.35 10.60
CA THR A 333 17.49 7.99 11.84
C THR A 333 16.77 6.87 12.57
N ASP A 334 15.44 6.91 12.62
CA ASP A 334 14.62 5.85 13.20
C ASP A 334 14.82 4.52 12.46
N VAL A 335 14.76 4.55 11.14
CA VAL A 335 15.00 3.36 10.30
C VAL A 335 16.38 2.77 10.55
N LEU A 336 17.42 3.61 10.55
CA LEU A 336 18.81 3.16 10.73
C LEU A 336 19.12 2.71 12.15
N SER A 337 18.35 3.15 13.15
CA SER A 337 18.50 2.70 14.55
C SER A 337 17.67 1.47 14.90
N GLY A 338 16.96 0.87 13.94
CA GLY A 338 16.15 -0.33 14.12
C GLY A 338 14.72 -0.09 14.58
N GLY A 339 14.24 1.16 14.59
CA GLY A 339 12.83 1.50 14.84
C GLY A 339 12.31 0.96 16.18
N ASN A 340 13.04 1.18 17.29
CA ASN A 340 12.63 0.73 18.61
C ASN A 340 11.57 1.67 19.22
N PHE A 341 10.31 1.46 18.86
CA PHE A 341 9.19 2.24 19.36
C PHE A 341 8.33 1.43 20.33
N PRO A 342 7.81 2.04 21.41
CA PRO A 342 6.88 1.36 22.30
C PRO A 342 5.53 1.08 21.61
N ASP A 343 5.22 1.83 20.56
CA ASP A 343 4.01 1.72 19.75
C ASP A 343 4.25 1.06 18.38
N THR A 344 5.24 0.19 18.26
CA THR A 344 5.47 -0.62 17.05
C THR A 344 4.25 -1.49 16.76
N VAL A 345 3.72 -1.40 15.52
CA VAL A 345 2.57 -2.20 15.04
C VAL A 345 2.83 -2.89 13.70
N ALA A 346 3.96 -2.58 13.07
CA ALA A 346 4.41 -3.18 11.83
C ALA A 346 5.93 -3.08 11.74
N TYR A 347 6.52 -3.63 10.69
CA TYR A 347 7.96 -3.50 10.44
C TYR A 347 8.26 -3.31 8.96
N GLY A 348 9.40 -2.70 8.70
CA GLY A 348 10.04 -2.66 7.39
C GLY A 348 11.40 -3.35 7.44
N GLY A 349 12.05 -3.45 6.29
CA GLY A 349 13.36 -4.09 6.20
C GLY A 349 13.97 -4.00 4.80
N TRP A 350 13.32 -3.29 3.88
CA TRP A 350 13.91 -2.97 2.59
C TRP A 350 15.04 -1.95 2.79
N PRO A 351 16.16 -2.03 2.06
CA PRO A 351 17.18 -1.01 2.10
C PRO A 351 16.65 0.38 1.80
N LEU A 352 17.37 1.43 2.22
CA LEU A 352 17.13 2.78 1.74
C LEU A 352 17.37 2.80 0.23
N ASP A 353 16.32 2.93 -0.55
CA ASP A 353 16.30 2.85 -2.00
C ASP A 353 15.70 4.15 -2.55
N ASP A 354 16.52 5.21 -2.46
CA ASP A 354 16.15 6.55 -2.88
C ASP A 354 16.48 6.76 -4.36
N HIS A 355 15.44 6.99 -5.16
CA HIS A 355 15.56 7.17 -6.61
C HIS A 355 15.82 8.64 -6.95
N HIS A 356 16.82 8.87 -7.81
CA HIS A 356 17.18 10.21 -8.22
C HIS A 356 16.04 10.89 -9.02
N PRO A 357 15.63 12.13 -8.71
CA PRO A 357 14.47 12.79 -9.34
C PRO A 357 14.56 12.92 -10.87
N ASN A 358 15.76 13.02 -11.45
CA ASN A 358 15.96 13.03 -12.90
C ASN A 358 15.81 11.64 -13.55
N GLY A 359 15.60 10.57 -12.77
CA GLY A 359 15.29 9.22 -13.21
C GLY A 359 16.25 8.70 -14.30
N PHE A 360 15.69 8.31 -15.44
CA PHE A 360 16.43 7.76 -16.58
C PHE A 360 17.58 8.67 -17.06
N TYR A 361 17.38 9.97 -17.06
CA TYR A 361 18.37 10.95 -17.57
C TYR A 361 19.46 11.32 -16.56
N HIS A 362 19.44 10.76 -15.35
CA HIS A 362 20.53 10.95 -14.40
C HIS A 362 21.79 10.19 -14.88
N ALA A 363 22.94 10.87 -14.95
CA ALA A 363 24.19 10.25 -15.42
C ALA A 363 24.83 9.27 -14.44
N GLY A 364 24.44 9.30 -13.16
CA GLY A 364 24.88 8.38 -12.10
C GLY A 364 24.00 7.14 -11.97
N ASN A 365 24.12 6.47 -10.82
CA ASN A 365 23.25 5.37 -10.45
C ASN A 365 21.78 5.85 -10.39
N PRO A 366 20.81 5.02 -10.80
CA PRO A 366 19.40 5.40 -10.78
C PRO A 366 18.89 5.67 -9.35
N ASN A 367 19.47 5.04 -8.37
CA ASN A 367 19.11 5.12 -6.97
C ASN A 367 20.33 5.14 -6.06
N ILE A 368 20.15 5.66 -4.86
CA ILE A 368 21.08 5.56 -3.75
C ILE A 368 20.64 4.35 -2.92
N TRP A 369 21.56 3.42 -2.70
CA TRP A 369 21.29 2.19 -1.97
C TRP A 369 21.97 2.25 -0.60
N GLY A 370 21.17 2.20 0.49
CA GLY A 370 21.66 2.22 1.85
C GLY A 370 21.23 0.98 2.63
N HIS A 371 22.18 0.31 3.29
CA HIS A 371 21.83 -0.81 4.16
C HIS A 371 20.99 -0.35 5.36
N THR A 372 19.96 -1.11 5.69
CA THR A 372 19.12 -0.92 6.88
C THR A 372 19.21 -2.14 7.78
N PRO A 373 19.18 -1.98 9.11
CA PRO A 373 18.93 -3.12 9.98
C PRO A 373 17.53 -3.66 9.68
N ALA A 374 17.41 -4.92 9.35
CA ALA A 374 16.14 -5.54 9.08
C ALA A 374 15.86 -6.63 10.12
N PRO A 375 14.62 -6.71 10.62
CA PRO A 375 13.52 -5.76 10.48
C PRO A 375 13.60 -4.59 11.47
N TYR A 376 13.11 -3.42 11.08
CA TYR A 376 12.93 -2.24 11.95
C TYR A 376 11.44 -1.97 12.21
N GLY A 377 11.09 -1.53 13.43
CA GLY A 377 9.72 -1.25 13.82
C GLY A 377 9.15 0.02 13.18
N ILE A 378 7.85 0.02 12.90
CA ILE A 378 7.09 1.19 12.43
C ILE A 378 6.01 1.51 13.48
N PRO A 379 5.98 2.77 13.98
CA PRO A 379 5.10 3.14 15.09
C PRO A 379 3.66 3.41 14.63
N TYR A 380 2.69 3.11 15.49
CA TYR A 380 1.27 3.34 15.25
C TYR A 380 0.93 4.80 14.99
N ARG A 381 1.59 5.74 15.66
CA ARG A 381 1.41 7.19 15.48
C ARG A 381 1.75 7.72 14.08
N CYS A 382 2.34 6.88 13.22
CA CYS A 382 2.53 7.19 11.81
C CYS A 382 1.34 6.80 10.93
N LEU A 383 0.28 6.18 11.48
CA LEU A 383 -0.81 5.55 10.73
C LEU A 383 -2.17 6.24 10.87
N TYR A 384 -2.24 7.37 11.54
CA TYR A 384 -3.47 8.16 11.67
C TYR A 384 -3.18 9.67 11.62
N SER A 385 -4.19 10.43 11.22
CA SER A 385 -4.07 11.87 11.03
C SER A 385 -3.93 12.61 12.36
N ARG A 386 -3.05 13.61 12.40
CA ARG A 386 -2.86 14.46 13.56
C ARG A 386 -3.95 15.53 13.75
N ASN A 387 -4.73 15.81 12.68
CA ASN A 387 -5.72 16.89 12.67
C ASN A 387 -7.12 16.48 12.17
N ILE A 388 -7.31 15.21 11.76
CA ILE A 388 -8.63 14.65 11.42
C ILE A 388 -8.86 13.45 12.34
N ASP A 389 -9.88 13.53 13.19
CA ASP A 389 -10.04 12.69 14.37
C ASP A 389 -10.47 11.24 14.09
N ASN A 390 -10.95 10.93 12.90
CA ASN A 390 -11.41 9.59 12.48
C ASN A 390 -10.73 9.09 11.19
N LEU A 391 -9.54 9.65 10.84
CA LEU A 391 -8.81 9.30 9.63
C LEU A 391 -7.54 8.51 9.93
N TYR A 392 -7.52 7.27 9.46
CA TYR A 392 -6.33 6.43 9.33
C TYR A 392 -5.69 6.56 7.96
N PHE A 393 -4.46 6.08 7.82
CA PHE A 393 -3.81 5.89 6.53
C PHE A 393 -2.80 4.75 6.57
N ALA A 394 -2.68 4.04 5.45
CA ALA A 394 -1.72 2.95 5.29
C ALA A 394 -1.21 2.89 3.84
N GLY A 395 0.02 2.47 3.70
CA GLY A 395 0.70 2.40 2.40
C GLY A 395 1.93 3.29 2.36
N ARG A 396 2.39 3.63 1.15
CA ARG A 396 3.54 4.52 0.97
C ARG A 396 3.30 5.96 1.45
N ASN A 397 2.06 6.31 1.74
CA ASN A 397 1.62 7.65 2.14
C ASN A 397 1.52 7.85 3.66
N ILE A 398 2.07 6.96 4.47
CA ILE A 398 2.11 7.16 5.93
C ILE A 398 3.02 8.32 6.33
N SER A 399 2.97 8.69 7.62
CA SER A 399 3.72 9.82 8.17
C SER A 399 5.21 9.50 8.34
N MET A 400 6.00 9.93 7.35
CA MET A 400 7.45 9.72 7.34
C MET A 400 8.14 10.76 6.47
N THR A 401 9.46 10.95 6.67
CA THR A 401 10.28 11.75 5.78
C THR A 401 10.47 11.06 4.43
N HIS A 402 10.88 11.83 3.41
CA HIS A 402 11.27 11.28 2.11
C HIS A 402 12.34 10.18 2.25
N ALA A 403 13.36 10.43 3.08
CA ALA A 403 14.45 9.49 3.29
C ALA A 403 13.99 8.19 3.97
N ALA A 404 13.14 8.24 5.00
CA ALA A 404 12.54 7.06 5.61
C ALA A 404 11.63 6.31 4.63
N MET A 405 10.87 7.05 3.82
CA MET A 405 9.98 6.50 2.80
C MET A 405 10.74 5.66 1.77
N SER A 406 11.97 6.01 1.44
CA SER A 406 12.78 5.25 0.48
C SER A 406 12.90 3.76 0.84
N SER A 407 12.81 3.43 2.13
CA SER A 407 12.76 2.05 2.63
C SER A 407 11.33 1.54 2.87
N ALA A 408 10.50 2.29 3.59
CA ALA A 408 9.22 1.79 4.11
C ALA A 408 8.08 1.73 3.06
N ARG A 409 8.28 2.24 1.84
CA ARG A 409 7.27 2.31 0.76
C ARG A 409 7.00 1.01 0.04
N VAL A 410 7.82 -0.02 0.23
CA VAL A 410 7.67 -1.28 -0.51
C VAL A 410 6.37 -2.00 -0.16
N MET A 411 5.83 -2.72 -1.13
CA MET A 411 4.43 -3.15 -1.10
C MET A 411 4.11 -4.15 0.00
N ALA A 412 5.01 -5.05 0.35
CA ALA A 412 4.77 -6.00 1.44
C ALA A 412 4.77 -5.29 2.81
N THR A 413 5.68 -4.35 3.04
CA THR A 413 5.63 -3.46 4.22
C THR A 413 4.32 -2.68 4.27
N CYS A 414 3.90 -2.09 3.13
CA CYS A 414 2.60 -1.39 3.04
C CYS A 414 1.41 -2.29 3.41
N ALA A 415 1.46 -3.58 3.09
CA ALA A 415 0.43 -4.54 3.46
C ALA A 415 0.33 -4.75 4.97
N LEU A 416 1.48 -4.84 5.68
CA LEU A 416 1.50 -4.90 7.15
C LEU A 416 0.89 -3.64 7.77
N LEU A 417 1.20 -2.46 7.23
CA LEU A 417 0.60 -1.20 7.69
C LEU A 417 -0.92 -1.22 7.54
N GLY A 418 -1.41 -1.79 6.44
CA GLY A 418 -2.84 -1.99 6.22
C GLY A 418 -3.46 -2.90 7.26
N GLU A 419 -2.86 -4.05 7.52
CA GLU A 419 -3.33 -5.00 8.54
C GLU A 419 -3.40 -4.37 9.93
N ALA A 420 -2.37 -3.61 10.30
CA ALA A 420 -2.34 -2.86 11.56
C ALA A 420 -3.48 -1.83 11.67
N VAL A 421 -3.76 -1.08 10.60
CA VAL A 421 -4.87 -0.12 10.55
C VAL A 421 -6.23 -0.81 10.64
N GLY A 422 -6.42 -1.94 9.95
CA GLY A 422 -7.66 -2.72 10.03
C GLY A 422 -7.94 -3.23 11.43
N CYS A 423 -6.92 -3.77 12.11
CA CYS A 423 -6.99 -4.20 13.50
C CYS A 423 -7.29 -3.03 14.45
N ALA A 424 -6.60 -1.89 14.27
CA ALA A 424 -6.81 -0.69 15.06
C ALA A 424 -8.24 -0.13 14.91
N ALA A 425 -8.79 -0.11 13.69
CA ALA A 425 -10.16 0.32 13.44
C ALA A 425 -11.21 -0.56 14.14
N ASN A 426 -10.95 -1.88 14.26
CA ASN A 426 -11.80 -2.78 15.05
C ASN A 426 -11.79 -2.43 16.53
N ILE A 427 -10.61 -2.16 17.09
CA ILE A 427 -10.47 -1.77 18.49
C ILE A 427 -11.14 -0.40 18.73
N ALA A 428 -10.90 0.56 17.83
CA ALA A 428 -11.54 1.86 17.90
C ALA A 428 -13.08 1.74 17.93
N ARG A 429 -13.65 0.91 17.06
CA ARG A 429 -15.09 0.61 17.03
C ARG A 429 -15.57 -0.09 18.31
N GLU A 430 -14.86 -1.11 18.78
CA GLU A 430 -15.22 -1.91 19.95
C GLU A 430 -15.30 -1.06 21.22
N PHE A 431 -14.38 -0.12 21.37
CA PHE A 431 -14.26 0.73 22.57
C PHE A 431 -14.77 2.17 22.37
N SER A 432 -15.31 2.48 21.16
CA SER A 432 -15.78 3.83 20.81
C SER A 432 -14.70 4.91 20.98
N LEU A 433 -13.48 4.62 20.49
CA LEU A 433 -12.31 5.47 20.59
C LEU A 433 -11.98 6.13 19.24
N THR A 434 -11.32 7.27 19.27
CA THR A 434 -10.62 7.81 18.10
C THR A 434 -9.36 6.99 17.78
N PRO A 435 -8.75 7.13 16.60
CA PRO A 435 -7.41 6.60 16.32
C PRO A 435 -6.38 6.94 17.41
N HIS A 436 -6.34 8.20 17.85
CA HIS A 436 -5.51 8.65 18.96
C HIS A 436 -5.87 7.94 20.28
N GLY A 437 -7.17 7.79 20.59
CA GLY A 437 -7.63 7.08 21.78
C GLY A 437 -7.19 5.61 21.83
N VAL A 438 -7.06 4.94 20.68
CA VAL A 438 -6.48 3.59 20.61
C VAL A 438 -5.00 3.61 21.04
N TYR A 439 -4.24 4.63 20.63
CA TYR A 439 -2.87 4.80 21.08
C TYR A 439 -2.79 4.98 22.60
N GLU A 440 -3.60 5.85 23.16
CA GLU A 440 -3.53 6.17 24.60
C GLU A 440 -4.03 5.03 25.50
N GLU A 441 -5.12 4.34 25.10
CA GLU A 441 -5.84 3.45 25.99
C GLU A 441 -5.71 1.95 25.66
N LYS A 442 -5.44 1.62 24.38
CA LYS A 442 -5.56 0.25 23.88
C LYS A 442 -4.36 -0.24 23.06
N LEU A 443 -3.25 0.48 23.09
CA LEU A 443 -2.05 0.13 22.32
C LEU A 443 -1.58 -1.31 22.57
N GLY A 444 -1.48 -1.72 23.83
CA GLY A 444 -1.08 -3.10 24.18
C GLY A 444 -2.06 -4.15 23.66
N LEU A 445 -3.36 -3.85 23.61
CA LEU A 445 -4.36 -4.73 23.02
C LEU A 445 -4.20 -4.83 21.49
N LEU A 446 -3.87 -3.71 20.81
CA LEU A 446 -3.60 -3.70 19.39
C LEU A 446 -2.40 -4.58 19.04
N GLN A 447 -1.30 -4.42 19.78
CA GLN A 447 -0.09 -5.20 19.58
C GLN A 447 -0.33 -6.70 19.83
N GLU A 448 -1.06 -7.04 20.89
CA GLU A 448 -1.38 -8.44 21.20
C GLU A 448 -2.25 -9.07 20.10
N ARG A 449 -3.32 -8.40 19.65
CA ARG A 449 -4.18 -8.90 18.57
C ARG A 449 -3.41 -9.12 17.26
N LEU A 450 -2.55 -8.18 16.88
CA LEU A 450 -1.71 -8.34 15.69
C LEU A 450 -0.82 -9.60 15.80
N MET A 451 -0.19 -9.82 16.94
CA MET A 451 0.63 -11.02 17.13
C MET A 451 -0.22 -12.31 17.20
N GLU A 452 -1.43 -12.26 17.74
CA GLU A 452 -2.36 -13.40 17.74
C GLU A 452 -2.83 -13.77 16.31
N GLU A 453 -2.98 -12.77 15.43
CA GLU A 453 -3.31 -12.94 14.02
C GLU A 453 -2.12 -13.32 13.14
N GLY A 454 -0.93 -13.50 13.73
CA GLY A 454 0.27 -13.97 13.06
C GLY A 454 1.22 -12.87 12.56
N CYS A 455 1.00 -11.61 12.96
CA CYS A 455 1.93 -10.53 12.65
C CYS A 455 3.15 -10.60 13.57
N PHE A 456 4.34 -10.54 12.98
CA PHE A 456 5.57 -10.34 13.75
C PHE A 456 5.72 -8.86 14.13
N LEU A 457 6.03 -8.59 15.40
CA LEU A 457 6.38 -7.26 15.87
C LEU A 457 7.81 -7.29 16.45
N PRO A 458 8.78 -6.56 15.87
CA PRO A 458 10.16 -6.54 16.37
C PRO A 458 10.22 -6.11 17.83
N ASN A 459 10.95 -6.87 18.63
CA ASN A 459 11.16 -6.64 20.08
C ASN A 459 9.93 -6.87 20.97
N PHE A 460 8.81 -7.38 20.44
CA PHE A 460 7.61 -7.73 21.21
C PHE A 460 7.49 -9.24 21.36
N ARG A 461 6.74 -9.65 22.39
CA ARG A 461 6.46 -11.05 22.68
C ARG A 461 4.96 -11.24 22.85
N ARG A 462 4.43 -12.20 22.12
CA ARG A 462 3.02 -12.60 22.28
C ARG A 462 2.80 -13.25 23.64
N THR A 463 1.66 -12.95 24.26
CA THR A 463 1.24 -13.63 25.49
C THR A 463 0.84 -15.07 25.18
N MET A 464 1.56 -16.03 25.77
CA MET A 464 1.22 -17.44 25.60
C MET A 464 -0.01 -17.81 26.42
N SER A 465 -0.94 -18.54 25.80
CA SER A 465 -2.12 -19.05 26.48
C SER A 465 -1.74 -19.98 27.64
N ASP A 466 -2.63 -20.13 28.62
CA ASP A 466 -2.42 -21.05 29.75
C ASP A 466 -2.30 -22.50 29.30
N VAL A 467 -2.98 -22.88 28.22
CA VAL A 467 -2.86 -24.22 27.61
C VAL A 467 -1.44 -24.42 27.08
N THR A 468 -0.92 -23.45 26.29
CA THR A 468 0.43 -23.51 25.74
C THR A 468 1.50 -23.58 26.85
N LYS A 469 1.34 -22.76 27.92
CA LYS A 469 2.27 -22.75 29.04
C LYS A 469 2.32 -24.07 29.81
N LYS A 470 1.17 -24.77 29.91
CA LYS A 470 1.02 -26.03 30.65
C LYS A 470 1.24 -27.27 29.80
N ALA A 471 1.29 -27.13 28.47
CA ALA A 471 1.51 -28.24 27.55
C ALA A 471 2.88 -28.89 27.80
N GLU A 472 2.90 -30.24 27.80
CA GLU A 472 4.15 -30.99 27.77
C GLU A 472 4.73 -30.93 26.35
N LEU A 473 5.98 -30.51 26.22
CA LEU A 473 6.69 -30.53 24.95
C LEU A 473 7.41 -31.88 24.81
N VAL A 474 6.94 -32.68 23.85
CA VAL A 474 7.58 -33.95 23.49
C VAL A 474 8.26 -33.75 22.15
N THR A 475 9.60 -33.73 22.15
CA THR A 475 10.41 -33.49 20.95
C THR A 475 11.51 -34.54 20.87
N ASP A 476 11.92 -34.91 19.66
CA ASP A 476 13.02 -35.80 19.40
C ASP A 476 14.10 -35.05 18.59
N GLY A 477 15.28 -34.88 19.18
CA GLY A 477 16.43 -34.23 18.56
C GLY A 477 16.33 -32.71 18.37
N VAL A 478 15.35 -32.02 19.03
CA VAL A 478 15.22 -30.57 18.96
C VAL A 478 15.97 -29.92 20.13
N GLU A 479 16.88 -29.04 19.81
CA GLU A 479 17.53 -28.19 20.80
C GLU A 479 16.59 -27.04 21.23
N ASN A 480 16.61 -26.70 22.53
CA ASN A 480 15.83 -25.59 23.10
C ASN A 480 14.33 -25.61 22.73
N PRO A 481 13.59 -26.72 22.99
CA PRO A 481 12.19 -26.84 22.57
C PRO A 481 11.27 -25.77 23.18
N ASP A 482 11.65 -25.16 24.31
CA ASP A 482 10.90 -24.05 24.93
C ASP A 482 10.83 -22.80 24.05
N ASN A 483 11.67 -22.69 23.01
CA ASN A 483 11.57 -21.61 22.03
C ASN A 483 10.22 -21.65 21.27
N LEU A 484 9.59 -22.82 21.13
CA LEU A 484 8.27 -22.97 20.53
C LEU A 484 7.14 -22.26 21.32
N ARG A 485 7.41 -21.88 22.58
CA ARG A 485 6.41 -21.23 23.46
C ARG A 485 6.97 -20.01 24.21
N ASN A 486 8.03 -19.39 23.71
CA ASN A 486 8.60 -18.21 24.33
C ASN A 486 7.89 -16.89 23.93
N GLY A 487 6.95 -16.96 22.97
CA GLY A 487 6.18 -15.81 22.46
C GLY A 487 6.94 -14.96 21.45
N ILE A 488 8.09 -15.39 20.96
CA ILE A 488 8.87 -14.71 19.95
C ILE A 488 8.70 -15.47 18.64
N ASP A 489 7.97 -14.89 17.69
CA ASP A 489 7.65 -15.57 16.43
C ASP A 489 8.81 -15.54 15.43
N ARG A 490 9.67 -14.54 15.51
CA ARG A 490 10.87 -14.43 14.65
C ARG A 490 12.04 -13.80 15.39
N ASN A 491 13.07 -14.57 15.59
CA ASN A 491 14.34 -14.05 16.03
C ASN A 491 15.41 -15.03 15.52
N ASN A 492 16.41 -14.55 14.86
CA ASN A 492 17.49 -15.35 14.26
C ASN A 492 18.22 -16.27 15.25
N HIS A 493 17.87 -16.25 16.53
CA HIS A 493 18.54 -17.00 17.58
C HIS A 493 17.60 -17.81 18.49
N THR A 494 16.31 -17.94 18.16
CA THR A 494 15.32 -18.50 19.09
C THR A 494 14.43 -19.61 18.55
N TYR A 495 14.60 -20.07 17.32
CA TYR A 495 13.94 -21.28 16.85
C TYR A 495 14.78 -22.52 17.19
N GLY A 496 14.11 -23.64 17.44
CA GLY A 496 14.77 -24.92 17.66
C GLY A 496 15.37 -25.44 16.36
N GLU A 497 16.58 -25.96 16.42
CA GLU A 497 17.18 -26.70 15.30
C GLU A 497 17.07 -28.20 15.59
N GLY A 498 16.49 -28.94 14.68
CA GLY A 498 16.39 -30.39 14.73
C GLY A 498 17.12 -31.06 13.56
N GLU A 499 17.28 -32.36 13.58
CA GLU A 499 17.96 -33.15 12.53
C GLU A 499 17.35 -32.96 11.13
N ASN A 500 16.09 -32.50 11.04
CA ASN A 500 15.34 -32.30 9.79
C ASN A 500 15.07 -30.82 9.48
N GLY A 501 15.76 -29.87 10.10
CA GLY A 501 15.60 -28.44 9.88
C GLY A 501 15.10 -27.67 11.09
N ALA A 502 14.88 -26.37 10.93
CA ALA A 502 14.35 -25.49 11.97
C ALA A 502 12.83 -25.62 12.08
N TYR A 503 12.30 -25.62 13.28
CA TYR A 503 10.87 -25.71 13.62
C TYR A 503 10.39 -24.45 14.33
#